data_d9573ab2a1cc7a2b441d0143d592cff8
#
_entry.id   d9573ab2a1cc7a2b441d0143d592cff8
#
_cell.length_a   1.000
_cell.length_b   1.000
_cell.length_c   1.000
_cell.angle_alpha   90.00
_cell.angle_beta   90.00
_cell.angle_gamma   90.00
#
_symmetry.space_group_name_H-M   'P 1'
#
loop_
_entity.id
_entity.type
_entity.pdbx_description
1 polymer ?
#
loop_
_entity_poly.entity_id
_entity_poly.type
_entity_poly.pdbx_seq_one_letter_code
_entity_poly.pdbx_strand_id
1 'polypeptide(L)'
;MARRSQLFARLWGPALCAALAVPLALGPTSPALAAWSAGGSGGGGARAESMGTGATPSATVRSSSVIVSWTANTLPNGGPAATGYIISRYDASTGAIQTTNASCNGTVTALTCTEQSVPAGTWVYTDIPLYDNWSGSQSADSAPVTVS
;
A
#
# COMPACT_ATOMS: atom_id res chain seq x y z
N MET A 1 56.09 23.69 1.33
CA MET A 1 55.83 25.05 0.89
C MET A 1 54.51 25.48 1.52
N ALA A 2 54.43 26.04 2.69
CA ALA A 2 54.77 27.38 3.17
C ALA A 2 53.94 28.47 2.49
N ARG A 3 52.98 29.05 3.23
CA ARG A 3 52.78 30.46 3.57
C ARG A 3 51.35 30.66 4.07
N ARG A 4 51.23 31.01 5.32
CA ARG A 4 51.24 32.32 6.02
C ARG A 4 49.86 33.00 5.89
N SER A 5 49.13 33.04 6.98
CA SER A 5 49.05 34.14 7.97
C SER A 5 48.47 35.43 7.42
N GLN A 6 47.42 35.92 8.00
CA GLN A 6 47.34 37.27 8.55
C GLN A 6 46.19 37.39 9.54
N LEU A 7 46.55 37.68 10.76
CA LEU A 7 45.79 38.32 11.82
C LEU A 7 45.35 39.71 11.39
N PHE A 8 44.16 40.13 11.75
CA PHE A 8 43.89 41.52 12.11
C PHE A 8 42.99 41.58 13.35
N ALA A 9 43.65 41.83 14.45
CA ALA A 9 43.02 42.34 15.66
C ALA A 9 42.85 43.87 15.52
N ARG A 10 41.70 44.39 15.87
CA ARG A 10 41.50 45.79 16.35
C ARG A 10 40.27 45.78 17.24
N LEU A 11 40.43 45.80 18.44
CA LEU A 11 40.40 46.74 19.57
C LEU A 11 39.40 47.93 19.40
N TRP A 12 38.66 48.14 20.50
CA TRP A 12 38.13 49.36 21.08
C TRP A 12 36.66 49.65 20.87
N GLY A 13 35.91 49.60 21.97
CA GLY A 13 35.08 50.61 22.53
C GLY A 13 33.97 50.06 23.44
N PRO A 14 33.94 50.40 24.73
CA PRO A 14 32.79 50.10 25.57
C PRO A 14 31.68 51.11 25.31
N ALA A 15 30.62 50.69 24.61
CA ALA A 15 29.38 51.43 24.51
C ALA A 15 28.42 50.92 25.61
N LEU A 16 28.15 51.80 26.53
CA LEU A 16 27.07 51.64 27.51
C LEU A 16 25.75 51.37 26.78
N CYS A 17 25.26 50.15 26.87
CA CYS A 17 23.86 49.85 26.54
C CYS A 17 23.05 49.91 27.83
N ALA A 18 22.32 50.96 27.99
CA ALA A 18 21.28 51.09 29.01
C ALA A 18 20.31 49.91 28.89
N ALA A 19 20.20 49.14 29.96
CA ALA A 19 19.22 48.09 30.08
C ALA A 19 17.81 48.69 30.17
N LEU A 20 17.08 48.72 29.07
CA LEU A 20 15.63 48.89 29.06
C LEU A 20 15.01 47.58 29.53
N ALA A 21 14.72 47.49 30.81
CA ALA A 21 13.88 46.43 31.36
C ALA A 21 12.45 46.65 30.83
N VAL A 22 12.11 45.92 29.77
CA VAL A 22 10.72 45.75 29.33
C VAL A 22 10.06 44.76 30.28
N PRO A 23 9.04 45.17 31.05
CA PRO A 23 8.30 44.19 31.85
C PRO A 23 7.56 43.26 30.87
N LEU A 24 7.96 42.00 30.80
CA LEU A 24 7.17 40.95 30.21
C LEU A 24 5.90 40.77 31.05
N ALA A 25 4.83 41.42 30.65
CA ALA A 25 3.50 41.13 31.16
C ALA A 25 3.16 39.71 30.72
N LEU A 26 3.41 38.73 31.57
CA LEU A 26 2.83 37.39 31.47
C LEU A 26 1.31 37.52 31.65
N GLY A 27 0.61 37.88 30.58
CA GLY A 27 -0.84 37.75 30.55
C GLY A 27 -1.20 36.26 30.66
N PRO A 28 -2.31 35.95 31.32
CA PRO A 28 -2.76 34.54 31.38
C PRO A 28 -2.95 34.04 29.93
N THR A 29 -2.13 33.09 29.54
CA THR A 29 -2.31 32.36 28.28
C THR A 29 -3.58 31.53 28.43
N SER A 30 -4.70 32.09 28.05
CA SER A 30 -5.92 31.32 27.88
C SER A 30 -5.65 30.30 26.79
N PRO A 31 -5.80 29.02 27.06
CA PRO A 31 -5.74 28.04 25.99
C PRO A 31 -6.83 28.41 24.97
N ALA A 32 -6.44 28.65 23.74
CA ALA A 32 -7.39 28.82 22.66
C ALA A 32 -8.07 27.44 22.46
N LEU A 33 -9.18 27.26 23.16
CA LEU A 33 -10.09 26.16 22.85
C LEU A 33 -10.73 26.52 21.51
N ALA A 34 -10.16 26.00 20.44
CA ALA A 34 -10.82 25.98 19.16
C ALA A 34 -12.02 25.01 19.27
N ALA A 35 -13.11 25.53 19.80
CA ALA A 35 -14.39 24.84 19.76
C ALA A 35 -14.86 24.85 18.31
N TRP A 36 -14.64 23.77 17.59
CA TRP A 36 -15.29 23.51 16.33
C TRP A 36 -16.75 23.17 16.63
N SER A 37 -17.60 24.17 16.75
CA SER A 37 -19.03 23.97 16.77
C SER A 37 -19.51 23.91 15.32
N ALA A 38 -19.50 22.72 14.73
CA ALA A 38 -20.24 22.45 13.51
C ALA A 38 -21.74 22.33 13.88
N GLY A 39 -22.44 23.43 13.87
CA GLY A 39 -23.90 23.45 13.96
C GLY A 39 -24.53 23.05 12.63
N GLY A 40 -24.28 21.83 12.19
CA GLY A 40 -24.91 21.22 11.05
C GLY A 40 -25.39 19.81 11.47
N SER A 41 -26.69 19.55 11.40
CA SER A 41 -27.24 18.20 11.53
C SER A 41 -26.96 17.33 10.29
N GLY A 42 -25.75 17.39 9.79
CA GLY A 42 -25.25 16.50 8.76
C GLY A 42 -24.75 15.23 9.42
N GLY A 43 -25.49 14.15 9.37
CA GLY A 43 -25.01 12.82 9.73
C GLY A 43 -23.92 12.39 8.75
N GLY A 44 -22.68 12.78 8.98
CA GLY A 44 -21.51 12.28 8.27
C GLY A 44 -21.14 10.91 8.86
N GLY A 45 -21.58 9.83 8.24
CA GLY A 45 -21.08 8.50 8.54
C GLY A 45 -19.81 8.24 7.73
N ALA A 46 -18.65 8.23 8.37
CA ALA A 46 -17.46 7.66 7.75
C ALA A 46 -17.48 6.13 7.99
N ARG A 47 -17.57 5.34 6.94
CA ARG A 47 -17.33 3.90 6.99
C ARG A 47 -15.93 3.62 6.48
N ALA A 48 -15.12 2.96 7.29
CA ALA A 48 -13.94 2.29 6.79
C ALA A 48 -14.40 0.93 6.23
N GLU A 49 -14.32 0.76 4.93
CA GLU A 49 -14.56 -0.53 4.29
C GLU A 49 -13.22 -1.19 3.99
N SER A 50 -13.17 -2.52 4.10
CA SER A 50 -12.01 -3.31 3.69
C SER A 50 -12.39 -4.14 2.48
N MET A 51 -11.46 -4.26 1.53
CA MET A 51 -11.58 -5.24 0.46
C MET A 51 -11.63 -6.63 1.10
N GLY A 52 -12.58 -7.44 0.70
CA GLY A 52 -12.73 -8.82 1.20
C GLY A 52 -11.59 -9.74 0.76
N THR A 53 -11.76 -11.03 1.06
CA THR A 53 -10.87 -12.11 0.59
C THR A 53 -11.11 -12.35 -0.90
N GLY A 54 -10.05 -12.63 -1.63
CA GLY A 54 -10.10 -13.01 -3.04
C GLY A 54 -11.01 -14.22 -3.30
N ALA A 55 -11.50 -14.34 -4.52
CA ALA A 55 -12.30 -15.48 -4.94
C ALA A 55 -11.37 -16.66 -5.26
N THR A 56 -11.64 -17.84 -4.72
CA THR A 56 -10.84 -19.05 -5.03
C THR A 56 -10.75 -19.24 -6.54
N PRO A 57 -9.54 -19.21 -7.14
CA PRO A 57 -9.40 -19.38 -8.58
C PRO A 57 -9.66 -20.82 -9.02
N SER A 58 -10.02 -20.99 -10.29
CA SER A 58 -9.93 -22.26 -10.99
C SER A 58 -8.75 -22.24 -11.95
N ALA A 59 -8.00 -23.34 -12.02
CA ALA A 59 -6.86 -23.51 -12.90
C ALA A 59 -7.10 -24.65 -13.87
N THR A 60 -6.71 -24.49 -15.14
CA THR A 60 -6.83 -25.51 -16.18
C THR A 60 -5.55 -25.60 -16.97
N VAL A 61 -4.96 -26.80 -17.05
CA VAL A 61 -3.74 -27.06 -17.80
C VAL A 61 -4.02 -27.20 -19.29
N ARG A 62 -3.19 -26.56 -20.11
CA ARG A 62 -3.15 -26.67 -21.56
C ARG A 62 -1.70 -26.89 -21.97
N SER A 63 -1.27 -28.15 -22.07
CA SER A 63 0.15 -28.49 -22.30
C SER A 63 1.03 -27.87 -21.20
N SER A 64 1.98 -27.00 -21.54
CA SER A 64 2.82 -26.28 -20.58
C SER A 64 2.24 -24.90 -20.15
N SER A 65 1.00 -24.61 -20.50
CA SER A 65 0.32 -23.36 -20.08
C SER A 65 -0.78 -23.67 -19.09
N VAL A 66 -1.06 -22.71 -18.19
CA VAL A 66 -2.16 -22.80 -17.24
C VAL A 66 -3.06 -21.59 -17.41
N ILE A 67 -4.35 -21.84 -17.64
CA ILE A 67 -5.38 -20.80 -17.64
C ILE A 67 -5.93 -20.73 -16.23
N VAL A 68 -5.85 -19.55 -15.63
CA VAL A 68 -6.40 -19.25 -14.30
C VAL A 68 -7.57 -18.31 -14.46
N SER A 69 -8.69 -18.60 -13.81
CA SER A 69 -9.90 -17.76 -13.84
C SER A 69 -10.56 -17.69 -12.47
N TRP A 70 -11.21 -16.58 -12.19
CA TRP A 70 -11.87 -16.31 -10.91
C TRP A 70 -13.12 -15.45 -11.10
N THR A 71 -13.91 -15.30 -10.05
CA THR A 71 -15.07 -14.42 -10.05
C THR A 71 -14.69 -13.03 -9.56
N ALA A 72 -15.42 -12.00 -10.03
CA ALA A 72 -15.21 -10.64 -9.61
C ALA A 72 -15.46 -10.47 -8.10
N ASN A 73 -14.56 -9.77 -7.43
CA ASN A 73 -14.78 -9.27 -6.08
C ASN A 73 -15.39 -7.87 -6.13
N THR A 74 -16.28 -7.58 -5.19
CA THR A 74 -16.84 -6.25 -4.96
C THR A 74 -16.55 -5.80 -3.53
N LEU A 75 -16.44 -4.50 -3.33
CA LEU A 75 -16.44 -3.95 -1.97
C LEU A 75 -17.76 -4.30 -1.27
N PRO A 76 -17.75 -4.42 0.08
CA PRO A 76 -18.95 -4.71 0.85
C PRO A 76 -20.11 -3.74 0.56
N ASN A 77 -21.33 -4.15 0.91
CA ASN A 77 -22.54 -3.32 0.75
C ASN A 77 -22.86 -2.86 -0.68
N GLY A 78 -22.46 -3.64 -1.68
CA GLY A 78 -22.73 -3.31 -3.08
C GLY A 78 -21.83 -2.22 -3.63
N GLY A 79 -20.64 -2.03 -3.02
CA GLY A 79 -19.64 -1.12 -3.51
C GLY A 79 -19.06 -1.52 -4.87
N PRO A 80 -18.15 -0.71 -5.43
CA PRO A 80 -17.55 -0.96 -6.74
C PRO A 80 -16.80 -2.30 -6.80
N ALA A 81 -16.65 -2.83 -7.99
CA ALA A 81 -15.85 -4.02 -8.24
C ALA A 81 -14.35 -3.75 -8.09
N ALA A 82 -13.59 -4.80 -7.80
CA ALA A 82 -12.14 -4.74 -7.82
C ALA A 82 -11.64 -4.25 -9.20
N THR A 83 -10.62 -3.41 -9.17
CA THR A 83 -10.02 -2.82 -10.38
C THR A 83 -8.88 -3.68 -10.94
N GLY A 84 -8.42 -4.64 -10.17
CA GLY A 84 -7.36 -5.56 -10.56
C GLY A 84 -7.17 -6.69 -9.55
N TYR A 85 -6.27 -7.61 -9.90
CA TYR A 85 -5.94 -8.80 -9.10
C TYR A 85 -4.45 -9.08 -9.19
N ILE A 86 -3.88 -9.58 -8.09
CA ILE A 86 -2.54 -10.18 -8.10
C ILE A 86 -2.72 -11.69 -8.03
N ILE A 87 -2.16 -12.39 -9.00
CA ILE A 87 -2.20 -13.85 -9.07
C ILE A 87 -0.87 -14.41 -8.59
N SER A 88 -0.93 -15.37 -7.68
CA SER A 88 0.25 -16.06 -7.17
C SER A 88 0.14 -17.54 -7.42
N ARG A 89 1.28 -18.17 -7.76
CA ARG A 89 1.42 -19.61 -7.91
C ARG A 89 2.25 -20.18 -6.76
N TYR A 90 1.84 -21.30 -6.23
CA TYR A 90 2.57 -22.02 -5.19
C TYR A 90 2.78 -23.48 -5.58
N ASP A 91 3.89 -24.04 -5.16
CA ASP A 91 4.11 -25.47 -5.21
C ASP A 91 3.17 -26.15 -4.22
N ALA A 92 2.34 -27.06 -4.71
CA ALA A 92 1.29 -27.70 -3.91
C ALA A 92 1.82 -28.59 -2.79
N SER A 93 3.08 -29.02 -2.86
CA SER A 93 3.69 -29.91 -1.88
C SER A 93 4.45 -29.15 -0.80
N THR A 94 5.11 -28.04 -1.16
CA THR A 94 5.99 -27.29 -0.25
C THR A 94 5.37 -25.97 0.22
N GLY A 95 4.33 -25.47 -0.47
CA GLY A 95 3.77 -24.14 -0.25
C GLY A 95 4.71 -23.00 -0.70
N ALA A 96 5.78 -23.30 -1.42
CA ALA A 96 6.72 -22.29 -1.86
C ALA A 96 6.12 -21.44 -2.99
N ILE A 97 6.14 -20.12 -2.79
CA ILE A 97 5.68 -19.17 -3.80
C ILE A 97 6.61 -19.17 -5.02
N GLN A 98 6.03 -19.09 -6.19
CA GLN A 98 6.71 -19.01 -7.47
C GLN A 98 6.28 -17.76 -8.23
N THR A 99 7.20 -17.20 -9.02
CA THR A 99 6.87 -16.06 -9.87
C THR A 99 5.97 -16.50 -11.01
N THR A 100 4.82 -15.83 -11.15
CA THR A 100 3.94 -15.99 -12.32
C THR A 100 4.51 -15.25 -13.52
N ASN A 101 4.07 -15.64 -14.72
CA ASN A 101 4.54 -15.04 -15.97
C ASN A 101 3.39 -14.71 -16.93
N ALA A 102 3.74 -14.16 -18.09
CA ALA A 102 2.83 -13.77 -19.15
C ALA A 102 1.69 -12.88 -18.62
N SER A 103 0.44 -13.16 -18.97
CA SER A 103 -0.70 -12.32 -18.55
C SER A 103 -1.10 -12.48 -17.08
N CYS A 104 -0.51 -13.43 -16.35
CA CYS A 104 -0.72 -13.60 -14.91
C CYS A 104 0.27 -12.81 -14.05
N ASN A 105 1.26 -12.15 -14.63
CA ASN A 105 2.26 -11.38 -13.91
C ASN A 105 1.80 -9.94 -13.68
N GLY A 106 2.09 -9.40 -12.49
CA GLY A 106 1.70 -8.06 -12.08
C GLY A 106 0.20 -7.93 -11.80
N THR A 107 -0.35 -6.73 -12.05
CA THR A 107 -1.79 -6.49 -11.86
C THR A 107 -2.59 -6.93 -13.07
N VAL A 108 -3.47 -7.89 -12.88
CA VAL A 108 -4.39 -8.42 -13.91
C VAL A 108 -5.74 -7.74 -13.75
N THR A 109 -6.22 -7.05 -14.80
CA THR A 109 -7.52 -6.35 -14.79
C THR A 109 -8.68 -7.20 -15.32
N ALA A 110 -8.37 -8.32 -15.98
CA ALA A 110 -9.37 -9.29 -16.43
C ALA A 110 -9.69 -10.30 -15.31
N LEU A 111 -10.72 -11.11 -15.49
CA LEU A 111 -11.09 -12.21 -14.59
C LEU A 111 -10.48 -13.55 -15.00
N THR A 112 -9.54 -13.51 -15.90
CA THR A 112 -8.78 -14.67 -16.37
C THR A 112 -7.41 -14.24 -16.85
N CYS A 113 -6.43 -15.12 -16.69
CA CYS A 113 -5.11 -14.94 -17.26
C CYS A 113 -4.55 -16.28 -17.71
N THR A 114 -3.50 -16.23 -18.51
CA THR A 114 -2.80 -17.43 -18.97
C THR A 114 -1.34 -17.31 -18.62
N GLU A 115 -0.85 -18.25 -17.84
CA GLU A 115 0.58 -18.43 -17.57
C GLU A 115 1.16 -19.38 -18.61
N GLN A 116 2.30 -19.04 -19.19
CA GLN A 116 2.94 -19.81 -20.26
C GLN A 116 4.22 -20.45 -19.72
N SER A 117 4.61 -21.57 -20.33
CA SER A 117 5.86 -22.27 -19.98
C SER A 117 5.98 -22.52 -18.48
N VAL A 118 4.89 -22.96 -17.88
CA VAL A 118 4.87 -23.35 -16.47
C VAL A 118 5.73 -24.60 -16.31
N PRO A 119 6.68 -24.62 -15.38
CA PRO A 119 7.54 -25.81 -15.15
C PRO A 119 6.71 -27.04 -14.80
N ALA A 120 7.24 -28.23 -15.13
CA ALA A 120 6.64 -29.49 -14.68
C ALA A 120 6.55 -29.52 -13.14
N GLY A 121 5.40 -29.93 -12.61
CA GLY A 121 5.12 -29.95 -11.19
C GLY A 121 3.63 -29.87 -10.89
N THR A 122 3.29 -29.85 -9.61
CA THR A 122 1.90 -29.67 -9.15
C THR A 122 1.75 -28.30 -8.48
N TRP A 123 0.82 -27.51 -8.98
CA TRP A 123 0.68 -26.09 -8.67
C TRP A 123 -0.70 -25.78 -8.16
N VAL A 124 -0.78 -24.82 -7.22
CA VAL A 124 -2.02 -24.15 -6.81
C VAL A 124 -1.90 -22.65 -7.05
N TYR A 125 -3.02 -22.00 -7.25
CA TYR A 125 -3.10 -20.58 -7.55
C TYR A 125 -4.01 -19.90 -6.54
N THR A 126 -3.67 -18.64 -6.23
CA THR A 126 -4.49 -17.75 -5.42
C THR A 126 -4.65 -16.42 -6.11
N ASP A 127 -5.64 -15.63 -5.69
CA ASP A 127 -5.79 -14.24 -6.08
C ASP A 127 -5.87 -13.30 -4.87
N ILE A 128 -5.47 -12.04 -5.08
CA ILE A 128 -5.67 -10.93 -4.14
C ILE A 128 -6.36 -9.82 -4.93
N PRO A 129 -7.60 -9.45 -4.58
CA PRO A 129 -8.30 -8.36 -5.27
C PRO A 129 -7.72 -7.01 -4.88
N LEU A 130 -7.65 -6.09 -5.84
CA LEU A 130 -7.19 -4.72 -5.68
C LEU A 130 -8.32 -3.73 -6.00
N TYR A 131 -8.35 -2.63 -5.28
CA TYR A 131 -9.15 -1.47 -5.60
C TYR A 131 -8.33 -0.21 -5.37
N ASP A 132 -7.94 0.45 -6.45
CA ASP A 132 -6.97 1.54 -6.43
C ASP A 132 -5.70 1.15 -5.65
N ASN A 133 -5.43 1.81 -4.53
CA ASN A 133 -4.28 1.53 -3.65
C ASN A 133 -4.61 0.55 -2.51
N TRP A 134 -5.79 -0.05 -2.51
CA TRP A 134 -6.21 -0.99 -1.46
C TRP A 134 -6.09 -2.41 -1.97
N SER A 135 -5.67 -3.31 -1.10
CA SER A 135 -5.62 -4.74 -1.38
C SER A 135 -6.50 -5.53 -0.40
N GLY A 136 -7.17 -6.52 -0.92
CA GLY A 136 -7.88 -7.49 -0.10
C GLY A 136 -6.95 -8.53 0.52
N SER A 137 -7.55 -9.54 1.13
CA SER A 137 -6.82 -10.71 1.59
C SER A 137 -6.70 -11.74 0.47
N GLN A 138 -5.66 -12.57 0.55
CA GLN A 138 -5.45 -13.66 -0.38
C GLN A 138 -6.61 -14.67 -0.31
N SER A 139 -7.01 -15.20 -1.46
CA SER A 139 -8.01 -16.26 -1.57
C SER A 139 -7.53 -17.59 -0.97
N ALA A 140 -8.43 -18.54 -0.85
CA ALA A 140 -8.03 -19.94 -0.71
C ALA A 140 -7.33 -20.43 -2.00
N ASP A 141 -6.57 -21.51 -1.86
CA ASP A 141 -5.89 -22.16 -2.98
C ASP A 141 -6.90 -22.74 -3.99
N SER A 142 -6.57 -22.67 -5.27
CA SER A 142 -7.27 -23.44 -6.30
C SER A 142 -7.14 -24.95 -6.06
N ALA A 143 -7.95 -25.74 -6.73
CA ALA A 143 -7.63 -27.16 -6.87
C ALA A 143 -6.23 -27.33 -7.50
N PRO A 144 -5.42 -28.31 -7.03
CA PRO A 144 -4.09 -28.55 -7.59
C PRO A 144 -4.17 -28.96 -9.05
N VAL A 145 -3.23 -28.46 -9.86
CA VAL A 145 -3.08 -28.82 -11.26
C VAL A 145 -1.65 -29.33 -11.54
N THR A 146 -1.52 -30.36 -12.34
CA THR A 146 -0.23 -30.97 -12.68
C THR A 146 0.16 -30.65 -14.11
N VAL A 147 1.33 -30.05 -14.28
CA VAL A 147 1.99 -29.79 -15.56
C VAL A 147 3.10 -30.83 -15.74
N SER A 148 3.15 -31.47 -16.88
CA SER A 148 4.11 -32.51 -17.23
C SER A 148 5.05 -32.07 -18.36
#